data_3ba56d3c8cc5cb5ba3568fce195e5d36
#
_entry.id   3ba56d3c8cc5cb5ba3568fce195e5d36
#
_cell.length_a   1.000
_cell.length_b   1.000
_cell.length_c   1.000
_cell.angle_alpha   90.00
_cell.angle_beta   90.00
_cell.angle_gamma   90.00
#
_symmetry.space_group_name_H-M   'P 1'
#
loop_
_entity.id
_entity.type
_entity.pdbx_description
1 polymer ?
#
loop_
_entity_poly.entity_id
_entity_poly.type
_entity_poly.pdbx_seq_one_letter_code
_entity_poly.pdbx_strand_id
1 'polypeptide(L)'
;MLLSLGMGIRQSLGLFLTPVTRDLALNAADFTLAVAVQNIVWGLSQAPGGAIDDRFGLRSTMVAGAGIYVIGLAVMAAARGEPALIASGVLIGVALSCTASSLALTATARAIPEQRRSKVLGIVSAAGSLGTLLIPLSTQTLLTHQPWQIGVLFFLLLSVTMLPAGFCAGGADRLPGLGAPRTTMRAMIGQAAHHRPFLVMSGAYFVCGLNLVFLTTHLPTYLAICGQDPMLSAEAIAVIGGMNCVGSLLAGWLGGRYPKHILLGLLYILRAFVFTAYFMMPPTPASTLLFAAAMGMLWLSVAPLVSGLVADMFGTRYMATLLGIAFVMHQVGSSIGAWGGGVIFDRFGSYDHAWQIGVLVGCGAGVVQILAGGPTRGRDRIATPQLADVLH
;
A
#
# COMPACT_ATOMS: atom_id res chain seq x y z
N MET A 1 6.75 -14.39 -3.10
CA MET A 1 7.81 -14.22 -2.08
C MET A 1 8.26 -12.75 -1.95
N LEU A 2 8.83 -12.08 -2.97
CA LEU A 2 9.23 -10.66 -2.91
C LEU A 2 8.12 -9.75 -2.36
N LEU A 3 6.93 -9.83 -2.95
CA LEU A 3 5.77 -9.06 -2.52
C LEU A 3 5.38 -9.36 -1.06
N SER A 4 5.37 -10.62 -0.68
CA SER A 4 5.03 -11.09 0.66
C SER A 4 5.99 -10.53 1.72
N LEU A 5 7.30 -10.66 1.49
CA LEU A 5 8.32 -10.16 2.40
C LEU A 5 8.32 -8.62 2.47
N GLY A 6 8.30 -7.95 1.31
CA GLY A 6 8.30 -6.48 1.28
C GLY A 6 7.10 -5.86 1.98
N MET A 7 5.90 -6.42 1.79
CA MET A 7 4.68 -5.94 2.47
C MET A 7 4.67 -6.30 3.95
N GLY A 8 5.07 -7.51 4.33
CA GLY A 8 5.11 -7.94 5.72
C GLY A 8 6.09 -7.12 6.56
N ILE A 9 7.32 -6.92 6.08
CA ILE A 9 8.34 -6.09 6.74
C ILE A 9 7.80 -4.66 6.89
N ARG A 10 7.30 -4.06 5.80
CA ARG A 10 6.76 -2.70 5.83
C ARG A 10 5.62 -2.53 6.84
N GLN A 11 4.68 -3.45 6.88
CA GLN A 11 3.52 -3.36 7.80
C GLN A 11 3.93 -3.56 9.26
N SER A 12 5.06 -4.20 9.52
CA SER A 12 5.59 -4.42 10.87
C SER A 12 6.42 -3.25 11.41
N LEU A 13 6.73 -2.22 10.60
CA LEU A 13 7.56 -1.10 11.05
C LEU A 13 6.94 -0.32 12.22
N GLY A 14 5.62 -0.26 12.32
CA GLY A 14 4.93 0.37 13.44
C GLY A 14 5.25 -0.25 14.80
N LEU A 15 5.59 -1.56 14.85
CA LEU A 15 5.99 -2.26 16.07
C LEU A 15 7.32 -1.73 16.63
N PHE A 16 8.15 -1.11 15.81
CA PHE A 16 9.45 -0.53 16.19
C PHE A 16 9.34 0.90 16.73
N LEU A 17 8.20 1.57 16.57
CA LEU A 17 8.05 2.98 16.97
C LEU A 17 8.47 3.18 18.45
N THR A 18 7.82 2.49 19.37
CA THR A 18 8.10 2.64 20.80
C THR A 18 9.51 2.18 21.20
N PRO A 19 10.00 0.99 20.80
CA PRO A 19 11.34 0.55 21.22
C PRO A 19 12.46 1.40 20.64
N VAL A 20 12.35 1.87 19.39
CA VAL A 20 13.37 2.73 18.76
C VAL A 20 13.38 4.13 19.36
N THR A 21 12.22 4.76 19.54
CA THR A 21 12.15 6.11 20.11
C THR A 21 12.65 6.14 21.54
N ARG A 22 12.37 5.08 22.31
CA ARG A 22 12.87 4.94 23.70
C ARG A 22 14.38 4.76 23.74
N ASP A 23 14.96 3.90 22.92
CA ASP A 23 16.39 3.57 22.91
C ASP A 23 17.25 4.73 22.39
N LEU A 24 16.79 5.42 21.33
CA LEU A 24 17.50 6.52 20.69
C LEU A 24 17.14 7.91 21.25
N ALA A 25 16.28 7.98 22.28
CA ALA A 25 15.78 9.24 22.87
C ALA A 25 15.18 10.20 21.81
N LEU A 26 14.37 9.66 20.89
CA LEU A 26 13.70 10.37 19.80
C LEU A 26 12.22 10.58 20.13
N ASN A 27 11.61 11.59 19.48
CA ASN A 27 10.17 11.76 19.48
C ASN A 27 9.48 10.80 18.50
N ALA A 28 8.17 10.61 18.66
CA ALA A 28 7.40 9.79 17.73
C ALA A 28 7.44 10.37 16.30
N ALA A 29 7.42 11.71 16.17
CA ALA A 29 7.52 12.40 14.89
C ALA A 29 8.83 12.11 14.15
N ASP A 30 9.96 11.99 14.85
CA ASP A 30 11.29 11.74 14.27
C ASP A 30 11.33 10.34 13.62
N PHE A 31 10.83 9.32 14.31
CA PHE A 31 10.75 7.98 13.75
C PHE A 31 9.76 7.91 12.57
N THR A 32 8.58 8.50 12.75
CA THR A 32 7.53 8.44 11.74
C THR A 32 7.82 9.29 10.52
N LEU A 33 8.72 10.29 10.63
CA LEU A 33 9.27 11.01 9.49
C LEU A 33 10.04 10.06 8.55
N ALA A 34 10.84 9.13 9.09
CA ALA A 34 11.52 8.13 8.26
C ALA A 34 10.51 7.24 7.50
N VAL A 35 9.40 6.85 8.14
CA VAL A 35 8.31 6.10 7.49
C VAL A 35 7.60 6.97 6.44
N ALA A 36 7.40 8.26 6.71
CA ALA A 36 6.81 9.19 5.76
C ALA A 36 7.68 9.37 4.51
N VAL A 37 8.99 9.59 4.71
CA VAL A 37 9.99 9.68 3.63
C VAL A 37 10.02 8.39 2.81
N GLN A 38 9.99 7.22 3.45
CA GLN A 38 9.91 5.94 2.77
C GLN A 38 8.70 5.87 1.82
N ASN A 39 7.53 6.31 2.27
CA ASN A 39 6.31 6.28 1.45
C ASN A 39 6.38 7.26 0.28
N ILE A 40 6.84 8.50 0.48
CA ILE A 40 7.01 9.49 -0.59
C ILE A 40 8.01 8.97 -1.63
N VAL A 41 9.17 8.50 -1.20
CA VAL A 41 10.21 7.97 -2.09
C VAL A 41 9.69 6.78 -2.86
N TRP A 42 8.95 5.86 -2.21
CA TRP A 42 8.31 4.75 -2.91
C TRP A 42 7.36 5.22 -4.02
N GLY A 43 6.47 6.17 -3.70
CA GLY A 43 5.55 6.74 -4.69
C GLY A 43 6.26 7.38 -5.88
N LEU A 44 7.22 8.26 -5.61
CA LEU A 44 7.98 8.98 -6.64
C LEU A 44 8.88 8.06 -7.48
N SER A 45 9.43 7.01 -6.86
CA SER A 45 10.30 6.05 -7.53
C SER A 45 9.53 5.00 -8.35
N GLN A 46 8.19 4.95 -8.26
CA GLN A 46 7.38 3.92 -8.93
C GLN A 46 7.50 4.00 -10.46
N ALA A 47 7.43 5.20 -11.04
CA ALA A 47 7.56 5.40 -12.48
C ALA A 47 9.01 5.21 -12.98
N PRO A 48 10.06 5.77 -12.34
CA PRO A 48 11.45 5.44 -12.63
C PRO A 48 11.77 3.95 -12.51
N GLY A 49 11.26 3.27 -11.48
CA GLY A 49 11.44 1.83 -11.29
C GLY A 49 10.89 1.00 -12.46
N GLY A 50 9.70 1.36 -12.97
CA GLY A 50 9.14 0.77 -14.18
C GLY A 50 9.98 1.03 -15.44
N ALA A 51 10.53 2.23 -15.61
CA ALA A 51 11.40 2.57 -16.74
C ALA A 51 12.75 1.80 -16.68
N ILE A 52 13.26 1.55 -15.48
CA ILE A 52 14.46 0.72 -15.27
C ILE A 52 14.14 -0.74 -15.64
N ASP A 53 12.97 -1.26 -15.25
CA ASP A 53 12.49 -2.59 -15.64
C ASP A 53 12.42 -2.75 -17.16
N ASP A 54 11.79 -1.80 -17.83
CA ASP A 54 11.64 -1.81 -19.30
C ASP A 54 13.00 -1.77 -20.03
N ARG A 55 14.03 -1.15 -19.44
CA ARG A 55 15.36 -1.00 -20.05
C ARG A 55 16.33 -2.13 -19.72
N PHE A 56 16.35 -2.57 -18.47
CA PHE A 56 17.36 -3.51 -17.95
C PHE A 56 16.77 -4.90 -17.62
N GLY A 57 15.46 -5.05 -17.74
CA GLY A 57 14.73 -6.28 -17.46
C GLY A 57 14.38 -6.45 -15.98
N LEU A 58 13.39 -7.31 -15.76
CA LEU A 58 12.81 -7.57 -14.45
C LEU A 58 13.81 -8.16 -13.45
N ARG A 59 14.69 -9.08 -13.91
CA ARG A 59 15.72 -9.70 -13.08
C ARG A 59 16.63 -8.65 -12.45
N SER A 60 17.22 -7.80 -13.28
CA SER A 60 18.17 -6.77 -12.85
C SER A 60 17.52 -5.80 -11.88
N THR A 61 16.29 -5.37 -12.19
CA THR A 61 15.52 -4.43 -11.36
C THR A 61 15.17 -5.02 -10.01
N MET A 62 14.65 -6.27 -9.97
CA MET A 62 14.26 -6.91 -8.72
C MET A 62 15.47 -7.27 -7.84
N VAL A 63 16.58 -7.74 -8.43
CA VAL A 63 17.80 -8.06 -7.67
C VAL A 63 18.44 -6.79 -7.12
N ALA A 64 18.53 -5.71 -7.93
CA ALA A 64 19.02 -4.43 -7.44
C ALA A 64 18.13 -3.87 -6.32
N GLY A 65 16.81 -3.91 -6.50
CA GLY A 65 15.84 -3.52 -5.47
C GLY A 65 16.00 -4.32 -4.17
N ALA A 66 16.16 -5.64 -4.26
CA ALA A 66 16.41 -6.49 -3.09
C ALA A 66 17.74 -6.13 -2.39
N GLY A 67 18.79 -5.85 -3.17
CA GLY A 67 20.08 -5.38 -2.62
C GLY A 67 19.96 -4.04 -1.89
N ILE A 68 19.24 -3.07 -2.47
CA ILE A 68 18.97 -1.77 -1.83
C ILE A 68 18.13 -1.98 -0.55
N TYR A 69 17.18 -2.93 -0.55
CA TYR A 69 16.38 -3.26 0.63
C TYR A 69 17.26 -3.75 1.79
N VAL A 70 18.18 -4.69 1.49
CA VAL A 70 19.16 -5.19 2.47
C VAL A 70 20.03 -4.06 3.02
N ILE A 71 20.55 -3.17 2.17
CA ILE A 71 21.35 -2.02 2.61
C ILE A 71 20.51 -1.07 3.48
N GLY A 72 19.27 -0.79 3.09
CA GLY A 72 18.34 0.06 3.86
C GLY A 72 18.10 -0.49 5.27
N LEU A 73 17.87 -1.80 5.40
CA LEU A 73 17.70 -2.45 6.71
C LEU A 73 19.01 -2.50 7.51
N ALA A 74 20.16 -2.68 6.87
CA ALA A 74 21.47 -2.61 7.53
C ALA A 74 21.72 -1.21 8.12
N VAL A 75 21.39 -0.15 7.37
CA VAL A 75 21.44 1.24 7.87
C VAL A 75 20.49 1.43 9.05
N MET A 76 19.28 0.87 9.00
CA MET A 76 18.34 0.92 10.12
C MET A 76 18.90 0.21 11.36
N ALA A 77 19.47 -0.99 11.20
CA ALA A 77 20.04 -1.75 12.31
C ALA A 77 21.22 -1.02 13.01
N ALA A 78 21.98 -0.25 12.23
CA ALA A 78 23.11 0.55 12.71
C ALA A 78 22.71 1.98 13.13
N ALA A 79 21.43 2.33 13.10
CA ALA A 79 20.97 3.69 13.36
C ALA A 79 21.27 4.11 14.81
N ARG A 80 21.80 5.34 14.96
CA ARG A 80 22.07 5.99 16.25
C ARG A 80 21.30 7.30 16.42
N GLY A 81 20.38 7.61 15.50
CA GLY A 81 19.58 8.82 15.50
C GLY A 81 18.74 8.96 14.23
N GLU A 82 17.96 10.04 14.17
CA GLU A 82 17.00 10.35 13.12
C GLU A 82 17.61 10.32 11.70
N PRO A 83 18.80 10.91 11.40
CA PRO A 83 19.31 10.94 10.01
C PRO A 83 19.52 9.56 9.42
N ALA A 84 19.96 8.57 10.23
CA ALA A 84 20.14 7.20 9.77
C ALA A 84 18.81 6.51 9.51
N LEU A 85 17.77 6.78 10.30
CA LEU A 85 16.42 6.29 10.08
C LEU A 85 15.84 6.85 8.77
N ILE A 86 16.02 8.16 8.52
CA ILE A 86 15.60 8.80 7.26
C ILE A 86 16.33 8.18 6.06
N ALA A 87 17.65 8.01 6.15
CA ALA A 87 18.44 7.38 5.09
C ALA A 87 17.96 5.95 4.79
N SER A 88 17.68 5.17 5.84
CA SER A 88 17.04 3.85 5.71
C SER A 88 15.68 3.96 5.00
N GLY A 89 14.84 4.90 5.40
CA GLY A 89 13.54 5.17 4.78
C GLY A 89 13.65 5.45 3.28
N VAL A 90 14.61 6.28 2.86
CA VAL A 90 14.90 6.56 1.44
C VAL A 90 15.27 5.27 0.70
N LEU A 91 16.22 4.50 1.22
CA LEU A 91 16.69 3.27 0.58
C LEU A 91 15.56 2.23 0.46
N ILE A 92 14.80 2.01 1.53
CA ILE A 92 13.67 1.08 1.53
C ILE A 92 12.57 1.57 0.57
N GLY A 93 12.31 2.88 0.49
CA GLY A 93 11.35 3.46 -0.44
C GLY A 93 11.71 3.18 -1.91
N VAL A 94 12.97 3.40 -2.28
CA VAL A 94 13.49 3.03 -3.63
C VAL A 94 13.40 1.52 -3.84
N ALA A 95 13.79 0.71 -2.87
CA ALA A 95 13.74 -0.74 -2.96
C ALA A 95 12.33 -1.27 -3.19
N LEU A 96 11.33 -0.71 -2.49
CA LEU A 96 9.92 -1.07 -2.65
C LEU A 96 9.42 -0.79 -4.07
N SER A 97 9.86 0.28 -4.74
CA SER A 97 9.48 0.55 -6.12
C SER A 97 9.96 -0.52 -7.11
N CYS A 98 11.09 -1.17 -6.79
CA CYS A 98 11.71 -2.20 -7.61
C CYS A 98 11.27 -3.65 -7.22
N THR A 99 10.67 -3.84 -6.04
CA THR A 99 10.31 -5.18 -5.53
C THR A 99 8.83 -5.35 -5.24
N ALA A 100 8.04 -4.27 -5.25
CA ALA A 100 6.64 -4.29 -4.86
C ALA A 100 5.68 -4.81 -5.94
N SER A 101 4.39 -4.75 -5.60
CA SER A 101 3.28 -5.41 -6.30
C SER A 101 3.18 -5.12 -7.79
N SER A 102 3.50 -3.91 -8.24
CA SER A 102 3.33 -3.53 -9.66
C SER A 102 4.20 -4.36 -10.60
N LEU A 103 5.48 -4.54 -10.28
CA LEU A 103 6.40 -5.35 -11.09
C LEU A 103 6.04 -6.85 -11.01
N ALA A 104 5.76 -7.37 -9.81
CA ALA A 104 5.37 -8.76 -9.64
C ALA A 104 4.07 -9.10 -10.38
N LEU A 105 3.07 -8.22 -10.32
CA LEU A 105 1.80 -8.38 -11.02
C LEU A 105 1.96 -8.23 -12.54
N THR A 106 2.79 -7.28 -13.01
CA THR A 106 3.08 -7.09 -14.44
C THR A 106 3.82 -8.30 -15.00
N ALA A 107 4.84 -8.81 -14.30
CA ALA A 107 5.56 -10.02 -14.69
C ALA A 107 4.62 -11.23 -14.78
N THR A 108 3.74 -11.39 -13.78
CA THR A 108 2.73 -12.45 -13.78
C THR A 108 1.74 -12.29 -14.93
N ALA A 109 1.24 -11.07 -15.18
CA ALA A 109 0.30 -10.80 -16.27
C ALA A 109 0.88 -11.08 -17.66
N ARG A 110 2.20 -10.85 -17.85
CA ARG A 110 2.92 -11.17 -19.08
C ARG A 110 3.12 -12.69 -19.28
N ALA A 111 3.32 -13.42 -18.16
CA ALA A 111 3.64 -14.85 -18.19
C ALA A 111 2.43 -15.78 -18.39
N ILE A 112 1.20 -15.29 -18.15
CA ILE A 112 0.01 -16.13 -18.05
C ILE A 112 -1.00 -15.82 -19.16
N PRO A 113 -1.59 -16.85 -19.84
CA PRO A 113 -2.66 -16.67 -20.81
C PRO A 113 -3.84 -15.88 -20.24
N GLU A 114 -4.51 -15.09 -21.08
CA GLU A 114 -5.57 -14.15 -20.69
C GLU A 114 -6.69 -14.82 -19.87
N GLN A 115 -7.08 -16.06 -20.25
CA GLN A 115 -8.16 -16.82 -19.61
C GLN A 115 -7.88 -17.16 -18.14
N ARG A 116 -6.60 -17.27 -17.74
CA ARG A 116 -6.18 -17.61 -16.38
C ARG A 116 -5.59 -16.43 -15.60
N ARG A 117 -5.39 -15.30 -16.29
CA ARG A 117 -4.68 -14.13 -15.74
C ARG A 117 -5.30 -13.61 -14.44
N SER A 118 -6.61 -13.38 -14.43
CA SER A 118 -7.32 -12.87 -13.24
C SER A 118 -7.17 -13.78 -12.03
N LYS A 119 -7.29 -15.11 -12.22
CA LYS A 119 -7.13 -16.08 -11.14
C LYS A 119 -5.70 -16.09 -10.58
N VAL A 120 -4.69 -16.07 -11.45
CA VAL A 120 -3.29 -16.11 -11.03
C VAL A 120 -2.85 -14.79 -10.37
N LEU A 121 -3.32 -13.64 -10.88
CA LEU A 121 -3.11 -12.34 -10.23
C LEU A 121 -3.72 -12.30 -8.83
N GLY A 122 -4.90 -12.88 -8.64
CA GLY A 122 -5.53 -13.05 -7.33
C GLY A 122 -4.67 -13.89 -6.37
N ILE A 123 -4.10 -15.00 -6.85
CA ILE A 123 -3.20 -15.86 -6.06
C ILE A 123 -1.93 -15.10 -5.66
N VAL A 124 -1.32 -14.34 -6.59
CA VAL A 124 -0.11 -13.55 -6.30
C VAL A 124 -0.40 -12.46 -5.27
N SER A 125 -1.55 -11.79 -5.38
CA SER A 125 -1.98 -10.79 -4.39
C SER A 125 -2.23 -11.42 -3.01
N ALA A 126 -2.91 -12.56 -2.96
CA ALA A 126 -3.15 -13.31 -1.72
C ALA A 126 -1.83 -13.78 -1.08
N ALA A 127 -0.89 -14.29 -1.89
CA ALA A 127 0.44 -14.65 -1.43
C ALA A 127 1.22 -13.44 -0.87
N GLY A 128 0.98 -12.23 -1.40
CA GLY A 128 1.50 -10.99 -0.83
C GLY A 128 1.03 -10.74 0.61
N SER A 129 -0.22 -11.07 0.91
CA SER A 129 -0.81 -10.89 2.25
C SER A 129 -0.27 -11.89 3.30
N LEU A 130 0.33 -13.02 2.89
CA LEU A 130 0.93 -13.97 3.83
C LEU A 130 2.07 -13.34 4.65
N GLY A 131 2.85 -12.46 4.05
CA GLY A 131 3.89 -11.73 4.78
C GLY A 131 3.30 -10.82 5.86
N THR A 132 2.22 -10.13 5.56
CA THR A 132 1.51 -9.28 6.53
C THR A 132 0.86 -10.10 7.65
N LEU A 133 0.52 -11.36 7.39
CA LEU A 133 0.00 -12.28 8.41
C LEU A 133 1.11 -12.79 9.34
N LEU A 134 2.25 -13.20 8.81
CA LEU A 134 3.25 -13.96 9.57
C LEU A 134 4.35 -13.09 10.18
N ILE A 135 4.82 -12.06 9.47
CA ILE A 135 5.99 -11.27 9.89
C ILE A 135 5.72 -10.44 11.15
N PRO A 136 4.56 -9.78 11.34
CA PRO A 136 4.29 -9.01 12.56
C PRO A 136 4.34 -9.87 13.83
N LEU A 137 3.77 -11.08 13.80
CA LEU A 137 3.77 -12.01 14.93
C LEU A 137 5.19 -12.42 15.32
N SER A 138 5.99 -12.85 14.33
CA SER A 138 7.39 -13.21 14.54
C SER A 138 8.22 -12.02 15.05
N THR A 139 7.96 -10.82 14.52
CA THR A 139 8.64 -9.58 14.91
C THR A 139 8.33 -9.24 16.37
N GLN A 140 7.06 -9.27 16.76
CA GLN A 140 6.67 -8.92 18.14
C GLN A 140 7.24 -9.91 19.14
N THR A 141 7.24 -11.22 18.84
CA THR A 141 7.90 -12.23 19.68
C THR A 141 9.38 -11.93 19.91
N LEU A 142 10.09 -11.46 18.86
CA LEU A 142 11.49 -11.05 19.00
C LEU A 142 11.62 -9.78 19.85
N LEU A 143 10.80 -8.76 19.62
CA LEU A 143 10.85 -7.47 20.33
C LEU A 143 10.51 -7.60 21.80
N THR A 144 9.77 -8.64 22.22
CA THR A 144 9.46 -8.91 23.62
C THR A 144 10.68 -9.41 24.41
N HIS A 145 11.60 -10.11 23.74
CA HIS A 145 12.73 -10.79 24.41
C HIS A 145 14.10 -10.26 24.00
N GLN A 146 14.18 -9.46 22.95
CA GLN A 146 15.44 -9.02 22.37
C GLN A 146 15.43 -7.49 22.08
N PRO A 147 16.59 -6.84 22.01
CA PRO A 147 16.71 -5.46 21.54
C PRO A 147 16.12 -5.31 20.12
N TRP A 148 15.59 -4.13 19.82
CA TRP A 148 14.95 -3.86 18.53
C TRP A 148 15.87 -4.09 17.31
N GLN A 149 17.18 -3.93 17.47
CA GLN A 149 18.19 -4.21 16.45
C GLN A 149 18.11 -5.66 15.96
N ILE A 150 17.83 -6.62 16.86
CA ILE A 150 17.68 -8.05 16.49
C ILE A 150 16.43 -8.24 15.61
N GLY A 151 15.34 -7.52 15.88
CA GLY A 151 14.17 -7.51 15.02
C GLY A 151 14.49 -6.98 13.61
N VAL A 152 15.32 -5.94 13.49
CA VAL A 152 15.77 -5.42 12.19
C VAL A 152 16.73 -6.39 11.50
N LEU A 153 17.61 -7.06 12.23
CA LEU A 153 18.48 -8.13 11.68
C LEU A 153 17.65 -9.32 11.16
N PHE A 154 16.57 -9.67 11.84
CA PHE A 154 15.61 -10.66 11.32
C PHE A 154 15.02 -10.21 9.98
N PHE A 155 14.60 -8.95 9.84
CA PHE A 155 14.15 -8.40 8.57
C PHE A 155 15.23 -8.42 7.49
N LEU A 156 16.47 -8.11 7.88
CA LEU A 156 17.62 -8.18 6.99
C LEU A 156 17.83 -9.61 6.46
N LEU A 157 17.79 -10.60 7.33
CA LEU A 157 17.89 -12.02 6.94
C LEU A 157 16.77 -12.41 5.97
N LEU A 158 15.53 -12.02 6.25
CA LEU A 158 14.41 -12.24 5.34
C LEU A 158 14.63 -11.54 4.00
N SER A 159 15.13 -10.29 3.99
CA SER A 159 15.36 -9.54 2.76
C SER A 159 16.48 -10.12 1.89
N VAL A 160 17.49 -10.75 2.47
CA VAL A 160 18.53 -11.48 1.72
C VAL A 160 17.90 -12.59 0.87
N THR A 161 16.85 -13.26 1.35
CA THR A 161 16.13 -14.27 0.57
C THR A 161 15.37 -13.70 -0.63
N MET A 162 15.18 -12.36 -0.69
CA MET A 162 14.59 -11.69 -1.85
C MET A 162 15.53 -11.70 -3.06
N LEU A 163 16.86 -11.77 -2.87
CA LEU A 163 17.86 -11.79 -3.95
C LEU A 163 17.67 -13.00 -4.87
N PRO A 164 17.71 -14.26 -4.38
CA PRO A 164 17.47 -15.42 -5.24
C PRO A 164 16.04 -15.43 -5.82
N ALA A 165 15.05 -14.94 -5.08
CA ALA A 165 13.68 -14.82 -5.60
C ALA A 165 13.58 -13.84 -6.78
N GLY A 166 14.27 -12.70 -6.70
CA GLY A 166 14.37 -11.72 -7.79
C GLY A 166 15.09 -12.29 -9.01
N PHE A 167 16.16 -13.05 -8.78
CA PHE A 167 16.88 -13.73 -9.85
C PHE A 167 16.00 -14.75 -10.59
N CYS A 168 15.19 -15.53 -9.87
CA CYS A 168 14.26 -16.52 -10.46
C CYS A 168 13.12 -15.83 -11.22
N ALA A 169 12.64 -14.66 -10.76
CA ALA A 169 11.58 -13.90 -11.43
C ALA A 169 11.96 -13.43 -12.85
N GLY A 170 13.26 -13.28 -13.13
CA GLY A 170 13.79 -12.87 -14.44
C GLY A 170 13.53 -13.86 -15.59
N GLY A 171 12.89 -15.00 -15.35
CA GLY A 171 12.36 -15.84 -16.44
C GLY A 171 11.31 -15.13 -17.29
N ALA A 172 10.63 -14.12 -16.73
CA ALA A 172 9.64 -13.30 -17.43
C ALA A 172 10.26 -12.32 -18.45
N ASP A 173 11.57 -12.03 -18.38
CA ASP A 173 12.28 -11.14 -19.33
C ASP A 173 12.32 -11.71 -20.76
N ARG A 174 12.10 -13.00 -20.91
CA ARG A 174 12.09 -13.70 -22.22
C ARG A 174 10.75 -13.60 -22.96
N LEU A 175 9.74 -12.98 -22.33
CA LEU A 175 8.40 -12.86 -22.91
C LEU A 175 8.31 -11.62 -23.81
N PRO A 176 7.62 -11.72 -24.97
CA PRO A 176 7.47 -10.59 -25.88
C PRO A 176 6.81 -9.39 -25.19
N GLY A 177 7.39 -8.20 -25.37
CA GLY A 177 6.80 -6.96 -24.86
C GLY A 177 5.46 -6.65 -25.52
N LEU A 178 4.57 -5.95 -24.82
CA LEU A 178 3.35 -5.40 -25.40
C LEU A 178 3.76 -4.35 -26.44
N GLY A 179 3.28 -4.52 -27.69
CA GLY A 179 3.66 -3.68 -28.85
C GLY A 179 3.57 -2.16 -28.57
N ALA A 180 4.33 -1.38 -29.37
CA ALA A 180 4.52 0.05 -29.22
C ALA A 180 3.21 0.86 -29.04
N PRO A 181 3.16 1.84 -28.13
CA PRO A 181 1.96 2.63 -27.89
C PRO A 181 1.64 3.59 -29.05
N ARG A 182 0.38 3.62 -29.50
CA ARG A 182 -0.10 4.54 -30.55
C ARG A 182 -0.34 5.97 -30.07
N THR A 183 -0.28 6.24 -28.77
CA THR A 183 -0.52 7.56 -28.16
C THR A 183 0.64 7.90 -27.25
N THR A 184 1.03 9.17 -27.16
CA THR A 184 2.15 9.59 -26.30
C THR A 184 1.73 9.61 -24.83
N MET A 185 2.64 9.20 -23.94
CA MET A 185 2.49 9.25 -22.49
C MET A 185 2.01 10.64 -22.00
N ARG A 186 2.57 11.70 -22.61
CA ARG A 186 2.24 13.10 -22.28
C ARG A 186 0.77 13.43 -22.54
N ALA A 187 0.23 12.97 -23.67
CA ALA A 187 -1.17 13.19 -24.02
C ALA A 187 -2.11 12.47 -23.04
N MET A 188 -1.76 11.26 -22.63
CA MET A 188 -2.52 10.46 -21.67
C MET A 188 -2.54 11.13 -20.27
N ILE A 189 -1.40 11.59 -19.76
CA ILE A 189 -1.33 12.32 -18.50
C ILE A 189 -2.14 13.60 -18.58
N GLY A 190 -2.06 14.34 -19.70
CA GLY A 190 -2.86 15.53 -19.94
C GLY A 190 -4.38 15.26 -19.88
N GLN A 191 -4.85 14.17 -20.49
CA GLN A 191 -6.25 13.75 -20.42
C GLN A 191 -6.67 13.41 -18.98
N ALA A 192 -5.87 12.61 -18.25
CA ALA A 192 -6.16 12.20 -16.90
C ALA A 192 -6.21 13.40 -15.93
N ALA A 193 -5.32 14.38 -16.12
CA ALA A 193 -5.26 15.60 -15.30
C ALA A 193 -6.52 16.50 -15.42
N HIS A 194 -7.31 16.32 -16.49
CA HIS A 194 -8.57 17.07 -16.70
C HIS A 194 -9.81 16.18 -16.52
N HIS A 195 -9.63 14.87 -16.26
CA HIS A 195 -10.74 13.94 -16.12
C HIS A 195 -11.26 13.92 -14.68
N ARG A 196 -12.35 14.64 -14.43
CA ARG A 196 -12.93 14.84 -13.10
C ARG A 196 -13.12 13.56 -12.28
N PRO A 197 -13.74 12.47 -12.79
CA PRO A 197 -13.85 11.22 -12.04
C PRO A 197 -12.51 10.61 -11.62
N PHE A 198 -11.47 10.73 -12.46
CA PHE A 198 -10.13 10.26 -12.13
C PHE A 198 -9.48 11.08 -11.01
N LEU A 199 -9.63 12.39 -11.02
CA LEU A 199 -9.11 13.27 -9.96
C LEU A 199 -9.81 12.99 -8.62
N VAL A 200 -11.13 12.81 -8.64
CA VAL A 200 -11.92 12.43 -7.45
C VAL A 200 -11.45 11.08 -6.90
N MET A 201 -11.31 10.08 -7.75
CA MET A 201 -10.80 8.77 -7.36
C MET A 201 -9.38 8.85 -6.78
N SER A 202 -8.49 9.62 -7.40
CA SER A 202 -7.11 9.80 -6.92
C SER A 202 -7.08 10.54 -5.57
N GLY A 203 -7.94 11.54 -5.36
CA GLY A 203 -8.12 12.21 -4.08
C GLY A 203 -8.65 11.26 -3.00
N ALA A 204 -9.62 10.42 -3.32
CA ALA A 204 -10.10 9.38 -2.40
C ALA A 204 -8.98 8.36 -2.08
N TYR A 205 -8.13 8.04 -3.05
CA TYR A 205 -7.00 7.13 -2.85
C TYR A 205 -5.91 7.74 -1.95
N PHE A 206 -5.73 9.06 -1.98
CA PHE A 206 -4.93 9.79 -0.98
C PHE A 206 -5.43 9.53 0.44
N VAL A 207 -6.74 9.64 0.69
CA VAL A 207 -7.33 9.40 2.01
C VAL A 207 -7.16 7.95 2.45
N CYS A 208 -7.18 7.02 1.50
CA CYS A 208 -6.85 5.63 1.78
C CYS A 208 -5.45 5.50 2.38
N GLY A 209 -4.45 6.09 1.73
CA GLY A 209 -3.06 6.08 2.20
C GLY A 209 -2.91 6.69 3.59
N LEU A 210 -3.54 7.84 3.81
CA LEU A 210 -3.52 8.57 5.07
C LEU A 210 -3.98 7.69 6.25
N ASN A 211 -5.18 7.13 6.14
CA ASN A 211 -5.76 6.32 7.21
C ASN A 211 -5.04 4.98 7.41
N LEU A 212 -4.57 4.39 6.30
CA LEU A 212 -3.91 3.09 6.28
C LEU A 212 -2.57 3.14 7.02
N VAL A 213 -1.72 4.10 6.68
CA VAL A 213 -0.38 4.16 7.26
C VAL A 213 -0.42 4.78 8.65
N PHE A 214 -1.35 5.72 8.92
CA PHE A 214 -1.63 6.13 10.29
C PHE A 214 -1.92 4.91 11.17
N LEU A 215 -2.86 4.05 10.78
CA LEU A 215 -3.23 2.88 11.56
C LEU A 215 -2.04 1.94 11.80
N THR A 216 -1.35 1.52 10.72
CA THR A 216 -0.25 0.54 10.87
C THR A 216 0.95 1.06 11.63
N THR A 217 1.17 2.38 11.62
CA THR A 217 2.31 3.00 12.30
C THR A 217 2.00 3.25 13.77
N HIS A 218 0.78 3.71 14.09
CA HIS A 218 0.48 4.22 15.43
C HIS A 218 -0.39 3.29 16.28
N LEU A 219 -1.07 2.28 15.69
CA LEU A 219 -1.88 1.31 16.48
C LEU A 219 -1.08 0.61 17.57
N PRO A 220 0.18 0.15 17.34
CA PRO A 220 0.97 -0.47 18.40
C PRO A 220 1.20 0.45 19.60
N THR A 221 1.57 1.71 19.34
CA THR A 221 1.78 2.70 20.40
C THR A 221 0.48 3.06 21.12
N TYR A 222 -0.63 3.20 20.37
CA TYR A 222 -1.95 3.44 20.96
C TYR A 222 -2.36 2.33 21.91
N LEU A 223 -2.22 1.07 21.52
CA LEU A 223 -2.57 -0.09 22.33
C LEU A 223 -1.66 -0.17 23.58
N ALA A 224 -0.37 0.13 23.45
CA ALA A 224 0.57 0.16 24.59
C ALA A 224 0.18 1.24 25.60
N ILE A 225 -0.22 2.45 25.19
CA ILE A 225 -0.70 3.54 26.05
C ILE A 225 -1.99 3.12 26.80
N CYS A 226 -2.86 2.35 26.12
CA CYS A 226 -4.07 1.80 26.72
C CYS A 226 -3.82 0.57 27.61
N GLY A 227 -2.55 0.20 27.89
CA GLY A 227 -2.19 -0.91 28.75
C GLY A 227 -2.46 -2.30 28.17
N GLN A 228 -2.60 -2.40 26.84
CA GLN A 228 -2.82 -3.68 26.16
C GLN A 228 -1.51 -4.43 25.95
N ASP A 229 -1.61 -5.76 25.85
CA ASP A 229 -0.46 -6.62 25.55
C ASP A 229 0.17 -6.21 24.21
N PRO A 230 1.50 -6.04 24.13
CA PRO A 230 2.19 -5.72 22.88
C PRO A 230 1.93 -6.74 21.75
N MET A 231 1.68 -8.03 22.08
CA MET A 231 1.36 -9.06 21.12
C MET A 231 0.04 -8.77 20.37
N LEU A 232 -0.94 -8.14 21.05
CA LEU A 232 -2.21 -7.77 20.44
C LEU A 232 -2.05 -6.88 19.20
N SER A 233 -1.02 -6.02 19.18
CA SER A 233 -0.70 -5.17 18.02
C SER A 233 -0.30 -6.00 16.79
N ALA A 234 0.55 -7.00 17.02
CA ALA A 234 0.98 -7.91 15.96
C ALA A 234 -0.15 -8.81 15.48
N GLU A 235 -0.99 -9.30 16.40
CA GLU A 235 -2.19 -10.08 16.07
C GLU A 235 -3.18 -9.24 15.24
N ALA A 236 -3.41 -7.98 15.60
CA ALA A 236 -4.28 -7.08 14.85
C ALA A 236 -3.76 -6.87 13.41
N ILE A 237 -2.46 -6.62 13.22
CA ILE A 237 -1.86 -6.47 11.89
C ILE A 237 -1.95 -7.79 11.10
N ALA A 238 -1.74 -8.93 11.76
CA ALA A 238 -1.87 -10.24 11.15
C ALA A 238 -3.31 -10.54 10.71
N VAL A 239 -4.31 -10.23 11.54
CA VAL A 239 -5.74 -10.36 11.21
C VAL A 239 -6.11 -9.46 10.04
N ILE A 240 -5.62 -8.20 10.00
CA ILE A 240 -5.78 -7.32 8.84
C ILE A 240 -5.24 -8.02 7.58
N GLY A 241 -4.02 -8.58 7.64
CA GLY A 241 -3.41 -9.30 6.51
C GLY A 241 -4.24 -10.48 6.02
N GLY A 242 -4.76 -11.30 6.93
CA GLY A 242 -5.62 -12.43 6.60
C GLY A 242 -6.96 -12.00 5.97
N MET A 243 -7.64 -11.03 6.56
CA MET A 243 -8.93 -10.55 6.10
C MET A 243 -8.86 -9.74 4.79
N ASN A 244 -7.69 -9.18 4.46
CA ASN A 244 -7.44 -8.55 3.15
C ASN A 244 -7.71 -9.49 1.97
N CYS A 245 -7.41 -10.80 2.12
CA CYS A 245 -7.69 -11.77 1.07
C CYS A 245 -9.20 -11.87 0.80
N VAL A 246 -9.98 -11.98 1.87
CA VAL A 246 -11.45 -12.10 1.78
C VAL A 246 -12.05 -10.82 1.20
N GLY A 247 -11.63 -9.67 1.74
CA GLY A 247 -12.13 -8.35 1.34
C GLY A 247 -11.87 -8.04 -0.14
N SER A 248 -10.66 -8.30 -0.63
CA SER A 248 -10.30 -8.04 -2.04
C SER A 248 -11.07 -8.94 -3.02
N LEU A 249 -11.32 -10.21 -2.66
CA LEU A 249 -12.15 -11.11 -3.46
C LEU A 249 -13.60 -10.63 -3.51
N LEU A 250 -14.15 -10.25 -2.35
CA LEU A 250 -15.52 -9.71 -2.24
C LEU A 250 -15.68 -8.42 -3.05
N ALA A 251 -14.74 -7.48 -2.93
CA ALA A 251 -14.77 -6.23 -3.67
C ALA A 251 -14.64 -6.45 -5.20
N GLY A 252 -13.82 -7.40 -5.63
CA GLY A 252 -13.72 -7.79 -7.03
C GLY A 252 -15.03 -8.34 -7.58
N TRP A 253 -15.71 -9.20 -6.79
CA TRP A 253 -17.02 -9.76 -7.15
C TRP A 253 -18.13 -8.71 -7.19
N LEU A 254 -18.19 -7.84 -6.17
CA LEU A 254 -19.17 -6.74 -6.12
C LEU A 254 -18.91 -5.73 -7.24
N GLY A 255 -17.65 -5.39 -7.54
CA GLY A 255 -17.27 -4.46 -8.60
C GLY A 255 -17.64 -4.93 -10.01
N GLY A 256 -17.88 -6.23 -10.20
CA GLY A 256 -18.45 -6.78 -11.43
C GLY A 256 -19.98 -6.64 -11.55
N ARG A 257 -20.68 -6.31 -10.45
CA ARG A 257 -22.15 -6.26 -10.39
C ARG A 257 -22.71 -4.87 -10.13
N TYR A 258 -21.97 -4.04 -9.40
CA TYR A 258 -22.42 -2.72 -8.96
C TYR A 258 -21.47 -1.62 -9.44
N PRO A 259 -21.93 -0.37 -9.53
CA PRO A 259 -21.10 0.77 -9.93
C PRO A 259 -19.90 0.93 -8.98
N LYS A 260 -18.69 0.79 -9.50
CA LYS A 260 -17.45 0.77 -8.71
C LYS A 260 -17.20 2.07 -7.93
N HIS A 261 -17.61 3.23 -8.46
CA HIS A 261 -17.48 4.51 -7.76
C HIS A 261 -18.35 4.60 -6.51
N ILE A 262 -19.56 4.01 -6.52
CA ILE A 262 -20.45 3.93 -5.36
C ILE A 262 -19.85 2.96 -4.33
N LEU A 263 -19.41 1.77 -4.78
CA LEU A 263 -18.79 0.79 -3.88
C LEU A 263 -17.54 1.38 -3.19
N LEU A 264 -16.71 2.10 -3.94
CA LEU A 264 -15.51 2.74 -3.39
C LEU A 264 -15.87 3.80 -2.36
N GLY A 265 -16.86 4.64 -2.62
CA GLY A 265 -17.32 5.66 -1.68
C GLY A 265 -17.96 5.06 -0.41
N LEU A 266 -18.80 4.03 -0.56
CA LEU A 266 -19.36 3.30 0.57
C LEU A 266 -18.28 2.63 1.43
N LEU A 267 -17.22 2.11 0.80
CA LEU A 267 -16.08 1.53 1.49
C LEU A 267 -15.37 2.57 2.39
N TYR A 268 -15.17 3.81 1.91
CA TYR A 268 -14.57 4.87 2.72
C TYR A 268 -15.46 5.29 3.88
N ILE A 269 -16.77 5.41 3.66
CA ILE A 269 -17.73 5.73 4.72
C ILE A 269 -17.77 4.62 5.78
N LEU A 270 -17.79 3.35 5.33
CA LEU A 270 -17.80 2.21 6.24
C LEU A 270 -16.52 2.12 7.08
N ARG A 271 -15.36 2.42 6.47
CA ARG A 271 -14.09 2.55 7.21
C ARG A 271 -14.16 3.64 8.28
N ALA A 272 -14.66 4.82 7.93
CA ALA A 272 -14.81 5.91 8.89
C ALA A 272 -15.72 5.51 10.05
N PHE A 273 -16.80 4.78 9.78
CA PHE A 273 -17.68 4.23 10.81
C PHE A 273 -16.95 3.23 11.72
N VAL A 274 -16.19 2.29 11.14
CA VAL A 274 -15.41 1.29 11.90
C VAL A 274 -14.34 1.97 12.77
N PHE A 275 -13.66 3.00 12.26
CA PHE A 275 -12.72 3.83 13.04
C PHE A 275 -13.42 4.50 14.21
N THR A 276 -14.54 5.19 13.95
CA THR A 276 -15.32 5.87 14.99
C THR A 276 -15.76 4.90 16.08
N ALA A 277 -16.35 3.77 15.70
CA ALA A 277 -16.82 2.78 16.66
C ALA A 277 -15.72 2.22 17.56
N TYR A 278 -14.52 2.03 17.01
CA TYR A 278 -13.39 1.51 17.75
C TYR A 278 -12.78 2.55 18.70
N PHE A 279 -12.51 3.77 18.22
CA PHE A 279 -11.81 4.79 19.00
C PHE A 279 -12.72 5.55 20.00
N MET A 280 -14.03 5.35 19.93
CA MET A 280 -14.97 5.90 20.93
C MET A 280 -15.05 5.09 22.24
N MET A 281 -14.46 3.90 22.28
CA MET A 281 -14.48 3.02 23.45
C MET A 281 -13.06 2.59 23.83
N PRO A 282 -12.80 2.31 25.13
CA PRO A 282 -11.52 1.75 25.54
C PRO A 282 -11.24 0.43 24.79
N PRO A 283 -10.04 0.24 24.20
CA PRO A 283 -9.73 -0.96 23.47
C PRO A 283 -9.65 -2.18 24.40
N THR A 284 -10.25 -3.27 23.95
CA THR A 284 -10.10 -4.60 24.53
C THR A 284 -9.49 -5.54 23.50
N PRO A 285 -8.92 -6.70 23.87
CA PRO A 285 -8.44 -7.66 22.89
C PRO A 285 -9.49 -8.04 21.85
N ALA A 286 -10.72 -8.32 22.28
CA ALA A 286 -11.81 -8.70 21.40
C ALA A 286 -12.24 -7.56 20.45
N SER A 287 -12.41 -6.32 20.96
CA SER A 287 -12.77 -5.17 20.14
C SER A 287 -11.64 -4.81 19.14
N THR A 288 -10.39 -4.96 19.53
CA THR A 288 -9.23 -4.72 18.66
C THR A 288 -9.14 -5.74 17.52
N LEU A 289 -9.33 -7.02 17.79
CA LEU A 289 -9.32 -8.05 16.76
C LEU A 289 -10.54 -7.95 15.83
N LEU A 290 -11.72 -7.59 16.35
CA LEU A 290 -12.91 -7.34 15.53
C LEU A 290 -12.71 -6.12 14.62
N PHE A 291 -12.16 -5.03 15.17
CA PHE A 291 -11.75 -3.85 14.40
C PHE A 291 -10.75 -4.22 13.30
N ALA A 292 -9.71 -4.99 13.63
CA ALA A 292 -8.70 -5.46 12.70
C ALA A 292 -9.31 -6.31 11.57
N ALA A 293 -10.26 -7.19 11.91
CA ALA A 293 -10.97 -8.02 10.92
C ALA A 293 -11.80 -7.16 9.97
N ALA A 294 -12.58 -6.22 10.50
CA ALA A 294 -13.39 -5.30 9.70
C ALA A 294 -12.50 -4.41 8.81
N MET A 295 -11.43 -3.84 9.37
CA MET A 295 -10.48 -3.03 8.61
C MET A 295 -9.77 -3.83 7.54
N GLY A 296 -9.35 -5.06 7.82
CA GLY A 296 -8.73 -5.95 6.84
C GLY A 296 -9.65 -6.22 5.66
N MET A 297 -10.92 -6.52 5.89
CA MET A 297 -11.90 -6.70 4.81
C MET A 297 -12.05 -5.46 3.93
N LEU A 298 -11.96 -4.28 4.51
CA LEU A 298 -12.14 -3.02 3.80
C LEU A 298 -10.85 -2.47 3.16
N TRP A 299 -9.68 -2.94 3.57
CA TRP A 299 -8.38 -2.34 3.26
C TRP A 299 -7.96 -2.54 1.79
N LEU A 300 -7.62 -3.77 1.39
CA LEU A 300 -7.21 -4.06 0.01
C LEU A 300 -8.39 -4.15 -0.97
N SER A 301 -9.62 -4.08 -0.48
CA SER A 301 -10.83 -3.96 -1.30
C SER A 301 -10.84 -2.72 -2.21
N VAL A 302 -10.04 -1.70 -1.87
CA VAL A 302 -9.84 -0.50 -2.70
C VAL A 302 -9.14 -0.84 -4.01
N ALA A 303 -8.13 -1.71 -3.99
CA ALA A 303 -7.28 -1.98 -5.15
C ALA A 303 -8.05 -2.49 -6.40
N PRO A 304 -8.92 -3.53 -6.32
CA PRO A 304 -9.69 -3.97 -7.47
C PRO A 304 -10.71 -2.92 -7.93
N LEU A 305 -11.28 -2.11 -7.04
CA LEU A 305 -12.23 -1.06 -7.40
C LEU A 305 -11.55 0.10 -8.13
N VAL A 306 -10.40 0.58 -7.63
CA VAL A 306 -9.60 1.63 -8.28
C VAL A 306 -9.10 1.15 -9.64
N SER A 307 -8.57 -0.07 -9.73
CA SER A 307 -8.11 -0.67 -10.98
C SER A 307 -9.25 -0.79 -11.99
N GLY A 308 -10.41 -1.24 -11.54
CA GLY A 308 -11.60 -1.34 -12.37
C GLY A 308 -12.10 0.02 -12.86
N LEU A 309 -12.11 1.06 -12.00
CA LEU A 309 -12.48 2.41 -12.39
C LEU A 309 -11.55 2.99 -13.45
N VAL A 310 -10.23 2.82 -13.28
CA VAL A 310 -9.25 3.26 -14.29
C VAL A 310 -9.47 2.54 -15.62
N ALA A 311 -9.73 1.23 -15.58
CA ALA A 311 -10.03 0.45 -16.79
C ALA A 311 -11.32 0.93 -17.48
N ASP A 312 -12.36 1.28 -16.71
CA ASP A 312 -13.64 1.78 -17.22
C ASP A 312 -13.50 3.18 -17.85
N MET A 313 -12.63 4.04 -17.30
CA MET A 313 -12.43 5.42 -17.79
C MET A 313 -11.50 5.50 -19.00
N PHE A 314 -10.40 4.73 -19.02
CA PHE A 314 -9.30 4.91 -19.97
C PHE A 314 -8.94 3.62 -20.73
N GLY A 315 -9.61 2.51 -20.46
CA GLY A 315 -9.25 1.20 -20.98
C GLY A 315 -7.99 0.62 -20.32
N THR A 316 -7.61 -0.58 -20.76
CA THR A 316 -6.52 -1.35 -20.11
C THR A 316 -5.12 -0.95 -20.57
N ARG A 317 -5.00 -0.24 -21.71
CA ARG A 317 -3.73 0.04 -22.39
C ARG A 317 -2.77 0.90 -21.56
N TYR A 318 -3.28 1.93 -20.86
CA TYR A 318 -2.51 2.89 -20.05
C TYR A 318 -2.75 2.73 -18.56
N MET A 319 -3.40 1.65 -18.19
CA MET A 319 -3.84 1.38 -16.83
C MET A 319 -2.69 1.43 -15.82
N ALA A 320 -1.53 0.85 -16.17
CA ALA A 320 -0.36 0.84 -15.27
C ALA A 320 0.15 2.24 -14.94
N THR A 321 0.24 3.12 -15.96
CA THR A 321 0.69 4.52 -15.77
C THR A 321 -0.29 5.32 -14.92
N LEU A 322 -1.59 5.20 -15.21
CA LEU A 322 -2.62 5.95 -14.48
C LEU A 322 -2.79 5.45 -13.05
N LEU A 323 -2.71 4.15 -12.83
CA LEU A 323 -2.63 3.59 -11.47
C LEU A 323 -1.39 4.05 -10.72
N GLY A 324 -0.26 4.19 -11.42
CA GLY A 324 0.97 4.75 -10.85
C GLY A 324 0.78 6.20 -10.37
N ILE A 325 0.10 7.05 -11.17
CA ILE A 325 -0.21 8.44 -10.78
C ILE A 325 -1.14 8.46 -9.56
N ALA A 326 -2.21 7.67 -9.57
CA ALA A 326 -3.11 7.55 -8.42
C ALA A 326 -2.38 7.03 -7.18
N PHE A 327 -1.41 6.11 -7.36
CA PHE A 327 -0.60 5.57 -6.28
C PHE A 327 0.35 6.61 -5.66
N VAL A 328 0.87 7.58 -6.44
CA VAL A 328 1.61 8.72 -5.86
C VAL A 328 0.74 9.48 -4.87
N MET A 329 -0.53 9.75 -5.20
CA MET A 329 -1.46 10.42 -4.29
C MET A 329 -1.69 9.59 -3.02
N HIS A 330 -1.82 8.26 -3.15
CA HIS A 330 -1.91 7.34 -2.00
C HIS A 330 -0.67 7.45 -1.11
N GLN A 331 0.51 7.52 -1.68
CA GLN A 331 1.77 7.58 -0.92
C GLN A 331 1.98 8.95 -0.26
N VAL A 332 1.53 10.03 -0.87
CA VAL A 332 1.47 11.36 -0.22
C VAL A 332 0.56 11.31 1.01
N GLY A 333 -0.63 10.72 0.87
CA GLY A 333 -1.52 10.49 2.01
C GLY A 333 -0.88 9.63 3.08
N SER A 334 -0.22 8.54 2.70
CA SER A 334 0.51 7.63 3.59
C SER A 334 1.57 8.36 4.41
N SER A 335 2.31 9.26 3.79
CA SER A 335 3.35 10.04 4.44
C SER A 335 2.77 11.01 5.47
N ILE A 336 1.69 11.70 5.11
CA ILE A 336 0.99 12.61 6.01
C ILE A 336 0.37 11.82 7.18
N GLY A 337 -0.20 10.65 6.94
CA GLY A 337 -0.76 9.79 7.97
C GLY A 337 0.29 9.28 8.96
N ALA A 338 1.46 8.87 8.46
CA ALA A 338 2.57 8.43 9.32
C ALA A 338 3.12 9.57 10.19
N TRP A 339 3.64 10.61 9.54
CA TRP A 339 4.31 11.72 10.23
C TRP A 339 3.34 12.59 11.02
N GLY A 340 2.20 12.95 10.43
CA GLY A 340 1.18 13.77 11.07
C GLY A 340 0.63 13.13 12.35
N GLY A 341 0.46 11.81 12.38
CA GLY A 341 0.10 11.07 13.59
C GLY A 341 1.15 11.22 14.70
N GLY A 342 2.45 11.15 14.35
CA GLY A 342 3.55 11.38 15.29
C GLY A 342 3.58 12.80 15.85
N VAL A 343 3.48 13.81 14.96
CA VAL A 343 3.42 15.23 15.36
C VAL A 343 2.25 15.53 16.28
N ILE A 344 1.06 14.99 15.97
CA ILE A 344 -0.13 15.16 16.82
C ILE A 344 0.11 14.50 18.18
N PHE A 345 0.66 13.30 18.21
CA PHE A 345 0.96 12.61 19.45
C PHE A 345 1.98 13.38 20.31
N ASP A 346 3.08 13.84 19.73
CA ASP A 346 4.11 14.60 20.44
C ASP A 346 3.57 15.92 21.03
N ARG A 347 2.59 16.55 20.31
CA ARG A 347 2.01 17.82 20.73
C ARG A 347 0.89 17.70 21.77
N PHE A 348 0.05 16.68 21.65
CA PHE A 348 -1.18 16.54 22.44
C PHE A 348 -1.14 15.36 23.44
N GLY A 349 -0.15 14.48 23.36
CA GLY A 349 -0.04 13.27 24.18
C GLY A 349 -1.11 12.21 23.87
N SER A 350 -1.92 12.40 22.83
CA SER A 350 -2.98 11.48 22.41
C SER A 350 -3.13 11.42 20.89
N TYR A 351 -3.78 10.35 20.40
CA TYR A 351 -4.12 10.20 18.98
C TYR A 351 -5.55 10.67 18.63
N ASP A 352 -6.30 11.27 19.57
CA ASP A 352 -7.71 11.63 19.41
C ASP A 352 -7.94 12.55 18.20
N HIS A 353 -7.13 13.60 18.06
CA HIS A 353 -7.23 14.51 16.91
C HIS A 353 -6.87 13.82 15.59
N ALA A 354 -5.90 12.90 15.60
CA ALA A 354 -5.46 12.23 14.39
C ALA A 354 -6.54 11.31 13.83
N TRP A 355 -7.18 10.46 14.67
CA TRP A 355 -8.26 9.60 14.19
C TRP A 355 -9.52 10.38 13.83
N GLN A 356 -9.85 11.48 14.55
CA GLN A 356 -10.97 12.38 14.20
C GLN A 356 -10.79 12.99 12.81
N ILE A 357 -9.60 13.51 12.51
CA ILE A 357 -9.26 14.01 11.17
C ILE A 357 -9.41 12.89 10.14
N GLY A 358 -8.88 11.70 10.42
CA GLY A 358 -8.99 10.53 9.55
C GLY A 358 -10.43 10.14 9.23
N VAL A 359 -11.32 10.18 10.23
CA VAL A 359 -12.76 9.91 10.08
C VAL A 359 -13.44 10.98 9.22
N LEU A 360 -13.23 12.27 9.54
CA LEU A 360 -13.83 13.38 8.80
C LEU A 360 -13.44 13.38 7.32
N VAL A 361 -12.14 13.24 7.06
CA VAL A 361 -11.60 13.20 5.70
C VAL A 361 -12.05 11.93 4.98
N GLY A 362 -12.16 10.79 5.69
CA GLY A 362 -12.67 9.52 5.18
C GLY A 362 -14.15 9.61 4.75
N CYS A 363 -15.00 10.15 5.60
CA CYS A 363 -16.41 10.39 5.27
C CYS A 363 -16.56 11.35 4.10
N GLY A 364 -15.84 12.48 4.12
CA GLY A 364 -15.87 13.45 3.05
C GLY A 364 -15.45 12.88 1.70
N ALA A 365 -14.33 12.11 1.67
CA ALA A 365 -13.87 11.43 0.47
C ALA A 365 -14.90 10.41 -0.03
N GLY A 366 -15.53 9.65 0.87
CA GLY A 366 -16.58 8.70 0.51
C GLY A 366 -17.79 9.36 -0.15
N VAL A 367 -18.29 10.44 0.44
CA VAL A 367 -19.42 11.23 -0.12
C VAL A 367 -19.04 11.82 -1.48
N VAL A 368 -17.89 12.47 -1.59
CA VAL A 368 -17.42 13.06 -2.86
C VAL A 368 -17.23 11.97 -3.94
N GLN A 369 -16.73 10.79 -3.56
CA GLN A 369 -16.56 9.67 -4.47
C GLN A 369 -17.90 9.15 -5.02
N ILE A 370 -18.94 9.08 -4.19
CA ILE A 370 -20.28 8.68 -4.63
C ILE A 370 -20.89 9.73 -5.57
N LEU A 371 -20.80 11.00 -5.21
CA LEU A 371 -21.48 12.08 -5.93
C LEU A 371 -20.76 12.51 -7.22
N ALA A 372 -19.43 12.47 -7.24
CA ALA A 372 -18.61 13.05 -8.31
C ALA A 372 -17.65 12.04 -8.98
N GLY A 373 -17.51 10.82 -8.45
CA GLY A 373 -16.61 9.79 -9.00
C GLY A 373 -17.23 8.94 -10.11
N GLY A 374 -18.50 9.15 -10.43
CA GLY A 374 -19.21 8.42 -11.49
C GLY A 374 -18.92 8.95 -12.90
N PRO A 375 -19.25 8.18 -13.95
CA PRO A 375 -19.09 8.62 -15.33
C PRO A 375 -19.95 9.86 -15.58
N THR A 376 -19.37 10.88 -16.20
CA THR A 376 -20.08 12.09 -16.59
C THR A 376 -21.08 11.75 -17.70
N ARG A 377 -22.37 12.03 -17.46
CA ARG A 377 -23.43 11.79 -18.42
C ARG A 377 -23.14 12.60 -19.69
N GLY A 378 -22.76 11.94 -20.76
CA GLY A 378 -22.92 12.44 -22.12
C GLY A 378 -21.68 12.95 -22.87
N ARG A 379 -20.44 12.99 -22.32
CA ARG A 379 -19.28 13.52 -23.08
C ARG A 379 -17.99 12.70 -23.06
N ASP A 380 -17.83 11.75 -22.16
CA ASP A 380 -16.51 11.11 -21.91
C ASP A 380 -16.45 9.62 -22.27
N ARG A 381 -17.37 9.09 -23.05
CA ARG A 381 -17.09 7.83 -23.75
C ARG A 381 -16.12 8.18 -24.89
N ILE A 382 -14.82 8.07 -24.62
CA ILE A 382 -13.83 7.94 -25.69
C ILE A 382 -14.32 6.75 -26.53
N ALA A 383 -14.78 7.02 -27.74
CA ALA A 383 -15.29 6.03 -28.66
C ALA A 383 -14.26 4.89 -28.76
N THR A 384 -14.53 3.78 -28.13
CA THR A 384 -13.93 2.51 -28.50
C THR A 384 -14.36 2.30 -29.95
N PRO A 385 -13.45 2.22 -30.90
CA PRO A 385 -13.81 1.85 -32.26
C PRO A 385 -14.53 0.50 -32.16
N GLN A 386 -15.81 0.50 -32.51
CA GLN A 386 -16.58 -0.73 -32.59
C GLN A 386 -15.87 -1.62 -33.62
N LEU A 387 -15.72 -2.89 -33.27
CA LEU A 387 -15.25 -3.97 -34.18
C LEU A 387 -16.13 -4.15 -35.43
N ALA A 388 -17.05 -3.23 -35.71
CA ALA A 388 -17.95 -3.26 -36.85
C ALA A 388 -17.30 -2.80 -38.17
N ASP A 389 -16.14 -2.09 -38.16
CA ASP A 389 -15.52 -1.55 -39.37
C ASP A 389 -14.39 -2.42 -39.95
N VAL A 390 -14.25 -3.67 -39.52
CA VAL A 390 -13.22 -4.60 -40.04
C VAL A 390 -13.82 -5.72 -40.91
N LEU A 391 -15.12 -5.69 -41.16
CA LEU A 391 -15.81 -6.68 -42.00
C LEU A 391 -16.48 -6.03 -43.26
N HIS A 392 -15.81 -5.08 -43.90
CA HIS A 392 -16.12 -4.71 -45.28
C HIS A 392 -14.86 -4.62 -46.12
#